data_593b07f888fb8cdbbfbbe52207807b48
#
_entry.id   593b07f888fb8cdbbfbbe52207807b48
#
_cell.length_a   1.000
_cell.length_b   1.000
_cell.length_c   1.000
_cell.angle_alpha   90.00
_cell.angle_beta   90.00
_cell.angle_gamma   90.00
#
_symmetry.space_group_name_H-M   'P 1'
#
loop_
_entity.id
_entity.type
_entity.pdbx_description
1 polymer ?
#
loop_
_entity_poly.entity_id
_entity_poly.type
_entity_poly.pdbx_seq_one_letter_code
_entity_poly.pdbx_strand_id
1 'polypeptide(L)'
;MQQKKLELLAPAGDWERLEMALAYGADAVYLAGNTFGMRSFAGNFSPEELRRAAKLCRERGVDLHVTCNTMPRNDEMARLPQWLELLEEAGVTAVILADVGVLALAKRYAPSVKIHISTQASIVNYQTATAWHDLGADRVILARELSLDEIAEIRAKTPKDLE
;
A
#
# COMPACT_ATOMS: atom_id res chain seq x y z
N MET A 1 5.84 3.75 -28.36
CA MET A 1 5.82 3.71 -26.88
C MET A 1 4.36 3.52 -26.48
N GLN A 2 3.98 2.38 -25.92
CA GLN A 2 2.65 2.24 -25.31
C GLN A 2 2.59 3.19 -24.12
N GLN A 3 1.65 4.14 -24.13
CA GLN A 3 1.36 4.94 -22.96
C GLN A 3 0.88 3.99 -21.84
N LYS A 4 1.63 3.90 -20.74
CA LYS A 4 1.21 3.15 -19.55
C LYS A 4 -0.12 3.78 -19.09
N LYS A 5 -1.20 3.01 -19.02
CA LYS A 5 -2.49 3.48 -18.54
C LYS A 5 -2.31 4.01 -17.11
N LEU A 6 -2.85 5.17 -16.82
CA LEU A 6 -2.87 5.70 -15.45
C LEU A 6 -3.77 4.82 -14.58
N GLU A 7 -3.29 4.45 -13.41
CA GLU A 7 -4.05 3.71 -12.41
C GLU A 7 -4.94 4.68 -11.61
N LEU A 8 -6.24 4.41 -11.60
CA LEU A 8 -7.19 5.11 -10.74
C LEU A 8 -7.27 4.41 -9.39
N LEU A 9 -6.53 4.94 -8.39
CA LEU A 9 -6.52 4.45 -7.02
C LEU A 9 -7.55 5.19 -6.17
N ALA A 10 -8.57 4.50 -5.65
CA ALA A 10 -9.65 5.07 -4.83
C ALA A 10 -9.56 4.68 -3.36
N PRO A 11 -9.90 5.58 -2.41
CA PRO A 11 -10.02 5.23 -1.01
C PRO A 11 -11.31 4.46 -0.72
N ALA A 12 -11.25 3.44 0.15
CA ALA A 12 -12.40 2.71 0.65
C ALA A 12 -12.35 2.66 2.19
N GLY A 13 -12.97 3.65 2.84
CA GLY A 13 -12.97 3.75 4.30
C GLY A 13 -13.95 2.80 4.99
N ASP A 14 -14.91 2.26 4.25
CA ASP A 14 -15.93 1.30 4.68
C ASP A 14 -16.44 0.50 3.49
N TRP A 15 -17.38 -0.41 3.76
CA TRP A 15 -17.91 -1.31 2.74
C TRP A 15 -18.68 -0.57 1.63
N GLU A 16 -19.49 0.41 1.97
CA GLU A 16 -20.24 1.22 1.00
C GLU A 16 -19.30 1.95 0.04
N ARG A 17 -18.23 2.59 0.56
CA ARG A 17 -17.22 3.26 -0.26
C ARG A 17 -16.44 2.30 -1.13
N LEU A 18 -16.19 1.07 -0.66
CA LEU A 18 -15.58 0.03 -1.48
C LEU A 18 -16.48 -0.31 -2.68
N GLU A 19 -17.76 -0.58 -2.45
CA GLU A 19 -18.70 -0.89 -3.54
C GLU A 19 -18.83 0.26 -4.52
N MET A 20 -18.87 1.51 -4.04
CA MET A 20 -18.89 2.70 -4.90
C MET A 20 -17.60 2.81 -5.73
N ALA A 21 -16.41 2.66 -5.13
CA ALA A 21 -15.15 2.72 -5.86
C ALA A 21 -15.11 1.69 -7.01
N LEU A 22 -15.55 0.47 -6.72
CA LEU A 22 -15.64 -0.60 -7.73
C LEU A 22 -16.68 -0.30 -8.83
N ALA A 23 -17.82 0.25 -8.46
CA ALA A 23 -18.89 0.59 -9.41
C ALA A 23 -18.49 1.73 -10.35
N TYR A 24 -17.70 2.69 -9.87
CA TYR A 24 -17.23 3.83 -10.65
C TYR A 24 -15.88 3.59 -11.36
N GLY A 25 -15.39 2.35 -11.37
CA GLY A 25 -14.30 1.94 -12.25
C GLY A 25 -12.91 2.23 -11.71
N ALA A 26 -12.71 2.16 -10.39
CA ALA A 26 -11.37 2.16 -9.82
C ALA A 26 -10.54 0.99 -10.37
N ASP A 27 -9.28 1.25 -10.71
CA ASP A 27 -8.32 0.21 -11.10
C ASP A 27 -7.68 -0.44 -9.86
N ALA A 28 -7.60 0.33 -8.77
CA ALA A 28 -7.15 -0.15 -7.46
C ALA A 28 -7.92 0.57 -6.34
N VAL A 29 -8.06 -0.09 -5.20
CA VAL A 29 -8.62 0.51 -3.98
C VAL A 29 -7.66 0.36 -2.82
N TYR A 30 -7.64 1.34 -1.91
CA TYR A 30 -6.89 1.19 -0.66
C TYR A 30 -7.82 1.34 0.55
N LEU A 31 -7.58 0.50 1.55
CA LEU A 31 -8.34 0.49 2.80
C LEU A 31 -7.43 0.22 4.00
N ALA A 32 -7.98 0.38 5.20
CA ALA A 32 -7.31 0.07 6.46
C ALA A 32 -8.03 -1.07 7.19
N GLY A 33 -7.25 -1.94 7.80
CA GLY A 33 -7.77 -2.86 8.81
C GLY A 33 -7.94 -2.17 10.18
N ASN A 34 -8.49 -2.89 11.14
CA ASN A 34 -8.71 -2.41 12.51
C ASN A 34 -7.41 -2.10 13.27
N THR A 35 -6.25 -2.49 12.72
CA THR A 35 -4.93 -2.29 13.29
C THR A 35 -3.96 -1.76 12.24
N PHE A 36 -2.91 -1.07 12.70
CA PHE A 36 -1.77 -0.58 11.90
C PHE A 36 -2.07 0.44 10.80
N GLY A 37 -3.32 0.92 10.66
CA GLY A 37 -3.69 2.01 9.75
C GLY A 37 -3.77 3.35 10.47
N MET A 38 -3.28 4.44 9.85
CA MET A 38 -3.31 5.80 10.41
C MET A 38 -4.73 6.37 10.61
N ARG A 39 -5.74 5.79 9.96
CA ARG A 39 -7.13 6.26 10.02
C ARG A 39 -7.99 5.41 10.98
N SER A 40 -7.54 5.22 12.20
CA SER A 40 -8.24 4.44 13.23
C SER A 40 -9.64 4.94 13.59
N PHE A 41 -9.99 6.17 13.23
CA PHE A 41 -11.32 6.77 13.44
C PHE A 41 -12.29 6.67 12.25
N ALA A 42 -11.84 6.18 11.10
CA ALA A 42 -12.72 5.83 9.98
C ALA A 42 -13.16 4.36 10.14
N GLY A 43 -14.30 4.00 9.58
CA GLY A 43 -14.71 2.59 9.55
C GLY A 43 -13.57 1.73 8.99
N ASN A 44 -13.04 0.83 9.80
CA ASN A 44 -11.92 -0.04 9.43
C ASN A 44 -12.45 -1.45 9.19
N PHE A 45 -11.82 -2.19 8.30
CA PHE A 45 -12.23 -3.54 7.96
C PHE A 45 -11.76 -4.55 9.01
N SER A 46 -12.67 -5.37 9.52
CA SER A 46 -12.35 -6.56 10.31
C SER A 46 -11.59 -7.58 9.44
N PRO A 47 -10.92 -8.58 10.02
CA PRO A 47 -10.28 -9.66 9.28
C PRO A 47 -11.24 -10.38 8.29
N GLU A 48 -12.47 -10.60 8.68
CA GLU A 48 -13.51 -11.23 7.85
C GLU A 48 -13.91 -10.32 6.69
N GLU A 49 -14.16 -9.05 6.96
CA GLU A 49 -14.47 -8.05 5.93
C GLU A 49 -13.31 -7.85 4.96
N LEU A 50 -12.07 -7.88 5.45
CA LEU A 50 -10.87 -7.78 4.61
C LEU A 50 -10.76 -8.95 3.63
N ARG A 51 -10.99 -10.19 4.10
CA ARG A 51 -11.03 -11.38 3.21
C ARG A 51 -12.13 -11.25 2.16
N ARG A 52 -13.31 -10.77 2.55
CA ARG A 52 -14.43 -10.53 1.62
C ARG A 52 -14.10 -9.42 0.62
N ALA A 53 -13.48 -8.32 1.06
CA ALA A 53 -13.04 -7.23 0.20
C ALA A 53 -12.01 -7.72 -0.82
N ALA A 54 -11.00 -8.47 -0.39
CA ALA A 54 -9.99 -9.04 -1.27
C ALA A 54 -10.60 -9.98 -2.32
N LYS A 55 -11.54 -10.82 -1.92
CA LYS A 55 -12.28 -11.68 -2.87
C LYS A 55 -13.07 -10.85 -3.89
N LEU A 56 -13.83 -9.85 -3.44
CA LEU A 56 -14.64 -8.99 -4.30
C LEU A 56 -13.77 -8.20 -5.30
N CYS A 57 -12.66 -7.61 -4.83
CA CYS A 57 -11.72 -6.88 -5.69
C CYS A 57 -11.15 -7.80 -6.77
N ARG A 58 -10.69 -9.00 -6.40
CA ARG A 58 -10.16 -9.99 -7.34
C ARG A 58 -11.20 -10.42 -8.39
N GLU A 59 -12.45 -10.65 -8.00
CA GLU A 59 -13.55 -10.98 -8.92
C GLU A 59 -13.86 -9.87 -9.91
N ARG A 60 -13.56 -8.62 -9.55
CA ARG A 60 -13.73 -7.43 -10.40
C ARG A 60 -12.47 -7.03 -11.16
N GLY A 61 -11.34 -7.74 -10.97
CA GLY A 61 -10.06 -7.39 -11.59
C GLY A 61 -9.49 -6.06 -11.08
N VAL A 62 -9.78 -5.69 -9.82
CA VAL A 62 -9.33 -4.47 -9.15
C VAL A 62 -8.29 -4.83 -8.09
N ASP A 63 -7.19 -4.10 -8.04
CA ASP A 63 -6.14 -4.30 -7.05
C ASP A 63 -6.59 -3.81 -5.66
N LEU A 64 -6.25 -4.58 -4.62
CA LEU A 64 -6.50 -4.20 -3.23
C LEU A 64 -5.19 -3.87 -2.52
N HIS A 65 -5.09 -2.64 -2.02
CA HIS A 65 -3.96 -2.19 -1.21
C HIS A 65 -4.41 -1.99 0.23
N VAL A 66 -3.66 -2.55 1.19
CA VAL A 66 -3.99 -2.43 2.62
C VAL A 66 -2.96 -1.56 3.32
N THR A 67 -3.42 -0.56 4.07
CA THR A 67 -2.50 0.32 4.81
C THR A 67 -2.01 -0.35 6.09
N CYS A 68 -0.69 -0.32 6.29
CA CYS A 68 0.05 -0.70 7.49
C CYS A 68 1.10 0.38 7.77
N ASN A 69 0.68 1.65 7.74
CA ASN A 69 1.55 2.82 7.64
C ASN A 69 1.67 3.62 8.95
N THR A 70 1.32 3.03 10.07
CA THR A 70 1.69 3.52 11.40
C THR A 70 3.17 3.26 11.66
N MET A 71 3.76 3.97 12.64
CA MET A 71 5.08 3.66 13.20
C MET A 71 4.87 2.81 14.45
N PRO A 72 4.88 1.48 14.35
CA PRO A 72 4.49 0.61 15.46
C PRO A 72 5.55 0.61 16.56
N ARG A 73 5.09 0.56 17.81
CA ARG A 73 5.94 0.36 18.98
C ARG A 73 6.22 -1.13 19.19
N ASN A 74 7.18 -1.45 20.06
CA ASN A 74 7.61 -2.83 20.30
C ASN A 74 6.48 -3.79 20.68
N ASP A 75 5.50 -3.33 21.45
CA ASP A 75 4.31 -4.10 21.82
C ASP A 75 3.37 -4.37 20.63
N GLU A 76 3.32 -3.45 19.69
CA GLU A 76 2.55 -3.60 18.46
C GLU A 76 3.27 -4.50 17.45
N MET A 77 4.62 -4.43 17.38
CA MET A 77 5.44 -5.25 16.48
C MET A 77 5.21 -6.76 16.68
N ALA A 78 4.91 -7.20 17.90
CA ALA A 78 4.63 -8.62 18.19
C ALA A 78 3.36 -9.16 17.49
N ARG A 79 2.41 -8.28 17.10
CA ARG A 79 1.16 -8.63 16.43
C ARG A 79 1.23 -8.53 14.91
N LEU A 80 2.26 -7.88 14.37
CA LEU A 80 2.44 -7.67 12.94
C LEU A 80 2.58 -8.96 12.12
N PRO A 81 3.32 -9.99 12.56
CA PRO A 81 3.42 -11.23 11.81
C PRO A 81 2.06 -11.83 11.45
N GLN A 82 1.20 -12.00 12.43
CA GLN A 82 -0.14 -12.56 12.24
C GLN A 82 -1.02 -11.70 11.31
N TRP A 83 -0.88 -10.37 11.39
CA TRP A 83 -1.57 -9.45 10.50
C TRP A 83 -1.08 -9.59 9.04
N LEU A 84 0.22 -9.68 8.83
CA LEU A 84 0.82 -9.83 7.50
C LEU A 84 0.49 -11.18 6.87
N GLU A 85 0.49 -12.26 7.65
CA GLU A 85 0.01 -13.58 7.22
C GLU A 85 -1.45 -13.52 6.76
N LEU A 86 -2.31 -12.79 7.46
CA LEU A 86 -3.70 -12.57 7.04
C LEU A 86 -3.78 -11.86 5.67
N LEU A 87 -2.93 -10.85 5.41
CA LEU A 87 -2.89 -10.17 4.11
C LEU A 87 -2.46 -11.12 2.99
N GLU A 88 -1.45 -11.94 3.25
CA GLU A 88 -0.96 -12.97 2.32
C GLU A 88 -2.08 -13.99 2.00
N GLU A 89 -2.71 -14.58 3.01
CA GLU A 89 -3.79 -15.55 2.87
C GLU A 89 -5.01 -14.98 2.13
N ALA A 90 -5.36 -13.72 2.39
CA ALA A 90 -6.46 -13.04 1.73
C ALA A 90 -6.19 -12.77 0.25
N GLY A 91 -4.92 -12.79 -0.18
CA GLY A 91 -4.49 -12.45 -1.53
C GLY A 91 -4.60 -10.95 -1.81
N VAL A 92 -4.19 -10.13 -0.85
CA VAL A 92 -4.07 -8.68 -1.00
C VAL A 92 -2.97 -8.36 -2.02
N THR A 93 -3.20 -7.39 -2.92
CA THR A 93 -2.23 -7.06 -3.97
C THR A 93 -1.00 -6.35 -3.41
N ALA A 94 -1.20 -5.39 -2.49
CA ALA A 94 -0.11 -4.63 -1.91
C ALA A 94 -0.38 -4.20 -0.47
N VAL A 95 0.70 -4.06 0.32
CA VAL A 95 0.69 -3.42 1.62
C VAL A 95 1.36 -2.03 1.52
N ILE A 96 0.72 -1.00 2.07
CA ILE A 96 1.26 0.36 2.12
C ILE A 96 1.84 0.58 3.51
N LEU A 97 3.15 0.74 3.60
CA LEU A 97 3.88 0.86 4.87
C LEU A 97 4.86 2.05 4.88
N ALA A 98 5.42 2.41 6.04
CA ALA A 98 6.34 3.53 6.18
C ALA A 98 7.56 3.23 7.08
N ASP A 99 7.59 2.06 7.71
CA ASP A 99 8.61 1.66 8.67
C ASP A 99 9.46 0.50 8.12
N VAL A 100 10.79 0.61 8.26
CA VAL A 100 11.74 -0.41 7.74
C VAL A 100 11.59 -1.75 8.47
N GLY A 101 11.26 -1.75 9.76
CA GLY A 101 11.00 -2.98 10.51
C GLY A 101 9.75 -3.69 10.01
N VAL A 102 8.69 -2.91 9.69
CA VAL A 102 7.47 -3.44 9.06
C VAL A 102 7.77 -4.01 7.68
N LEU A 103 8.61 -3.34 6.87
CA LEU A 103 9.07 -3.86 5.57
C LEU A 103 9.76 -5.23 5.73
N ALA A 104 10.69 -5.33 6.68
CA ALA A 104 11.41 -6.58 6.92
C ALA A 104 10.48 -7.73 7.31
N LEU A 105 9.45 -7.44 8.12
CA LEU A 105 8.42 -8.42 8.49
C LEU A 105 7.51 -8.74 7.29
N ALA A 106 7.11 -7.76 6.48
CA ALA A 106 6.29 -7.99 5.29
C ALA A 106 6.96 -8.95 4.31
N LYS A 107 8.24 -8.77 4.04
CA LYS A 107 9.03 -9.70 3.19
C LYS A 107 9.05 -11.13 3.73
N ARG A 108 8.97 -11.30 5.04
CA ARG A 108 9.02 -12.62 5.69
C ARG A 108 7.65 -13.30 5.78
N TYR A 109 6.60 -12.55 6.09
CA TYR A 109 5.29 -13.09 6.44
C TYR A 109 4.22 -12.87 5.36
N ALA A 110 4.52 -12.01 4.36
CA ALA A 110 3.65 -11.75 3.22
C ALA A 110 4.49 -11.63 1.91
N PRO A 111 5.26 -12.66 1.54
CA PRO A 111 6.23 -12.58 0.45
C PRO A 111 5.62 -12.37 -0.94
N SER A 112 4.34 -12.70 -1.14
CA SER A 112 3.62 -12.49 -2.41
C SER A 112 2.94 -11.13 -2.50
N VAL A 113 2.83 -10.40 -1.38
CA VAL A 113 2.20 -9.08 -1.32
C VAL A 113 3.23 -8.01 -1.68
N LYS A 114 2.92 -7.17 -2.67
CA LYS A 114 3.78 -6.05 -3.07
C LYS A 114 3.94 -5.02 -1.95
N ILE A 115 5.09 -4.39 -1.90
CA ILE A 115 5.42 -3.38 -0.88
C ILE A 115 5.38 -1.99 -1.49
N HIS A 116 4.44 -1.17 -1.04
CA HIS A 116 4.31 0.24 -1.41
C HIS A 116 4.72 1.11 -0.22
N ILE A 117 5.60 2.09 -0.46
CA ILE A 117 6.04 3.00 0.60
C ILE A 117 5.10 4.20 0.67
N SER A 118 4.52 4.40 1.85
CA SER A 118 3.58 5.48 2.14
C SER A 118 4.22 6.87 2.07
N THR A 119 3.40 7.91 1.81
CA THR A 119 3.78 9.32 1.99
C THR A 119 4.28 9.63 3.40
N GLN A 120 3.95 8.81 4.39
CA GLN A 120 4.45 8.94 5.77
C GLN A 120 5.97 8.77 5.88
N ALA A 121 6.62 8.11 4.90
CA ALA A 121 8.07 8.00 4.83
C ALA A 121 8.74 9.29 4.30
N SER A 122 7.97 10.32 3.92
CA SER A 122 8.44 11.64 3.48
C SER A 122 9.52 11.58 2.38
N ILE A 123 9.26 10.79 1.33
CA ILE A 123 10.21 10.62 0.22
C ILE A 123 10.19 11.87 -0.67
N VAL A 124 11.29 12.61 -0.69
CA VAL A 124 11.45 13.88 -1.42
C VAL A 124 12.64 13.90 -2.37
N ASN A 125 13.37 12.78 -2.52
CA ASN A 125 14.52 12.69 -3.42
C ASN A 125 14.74 11.29 -3.96
N TYR A 126 15.48 11.20 -5.06
CA TYR A 126 15.75 9.93 -5.75
C TYR A 126 16.61 8.95 -4.94
N GLN A 127 17.51 9.43 -4.07
CA GLN A 127 18.36 8.57 -3.25
C GLN A 127 17.54 7.80 -2.23
N THR A 128 16.61 8.48 -1.55
CA THR A 128 15.67 7.83 -0.61
C THR A 128 14.76 6.84 -1.34
N ALA A 129 14.24 7.21 -2.52
CA ALA A 129 13.42 6.31 -3.34
C ALA A 129 14.19 5.06 -3.77
N THR A 130 15.44 5.21 -4.22
CA THR A 130 16.33 4.09 -4.59
C THR A 130 16.65 3.21 -3.37
N ALA A 131 16.93 3.80 -2.21
CA ALA A 131 17.20 3.03 -1.00
C ALA A 131 15.99 2.15 -0.58
N TRP A 132 14.77 2.66 -0.69
CA TRP A 132 13.58 1.86 -0.46
C TRP A 132 13.42 0.73 -1.48
N HIS A 133 13.70 0.99 -2.76
CA HIS A 133 13.72 -0.04 -3.81
C HIS A 133 14.75 -1.14 -3.50
N ASP A 134 15.97 -0.77 -3.11
CA ASP A 134 17.03 -1.73 -2.75
C ASP A 134 16.66 -2.59 -1.55
N LEU A 135 15.83 -2.05 -0.63
CA LEU A 135 15.23 -2.80 0.46
C LEU A 135 14.09 -3.73 0.01
N GLY A 136 13.60 -3.58 -1.21
CA GLY A 136 12.57 -4.42 -1.83
C GLY A 136 11.19 -3.80 -1.90
N ALA A 137 11.08 -2.48 -1.96
CA ALA A 137 9.84 -1.79 -2.28
C ALA A 137 9.56 -1.84 -3.79
N ASP A 138 8.32 -2.11 -4.15
CA ASP A 138 7.84 -2.14 -5.53
C ASP A 138 7.37 -0.76 -6.00
N ARG A 139 6.85 0.06 -5.07
CA ARG A 139 6.32 1.40 -5.35
C ARG A 139 6.66 2.38 -4.22
N VAL A 140 6.93 3.63 -4.57
CA VAL A 140 7.04 4.73 -3.60
C VAL A 140 5.98 5.79 -3.86
N ILE A 141 5.31 6.24 -2.81
CA ILE A 141 4.34 7.33 -2.87
C ILE A 141 5.05 8.58 -2.37
N LEU A 142 5.39 9.46 -3.31
CA LEU A 142 6.18 10.66 -3.03
C LEU A 142 5.43 11.65 -2.13
N ALA A 143 6.20 12.47 -1.43
CA ALA A 143 5.65 13.56 -0.62
C ALA A 143 4.94 14.60 -1.51
N ARG A 144 3.86 15.19 -0.99
CA ARG A 144 2.99 16.10 -1.75
C ARG A 144 3.56 17.50 -1.95
N GLU A 145 4.66 17.80 -1.28
CA GLU A 145 5.38 19.08 -1.36
C GLU A 145 6.22 19.25 -2.63
N LEU A 146 6.44 18.16 -3.36
CA LEU A 146 7.25 18.15 -4.56
C LEU A 146 6.55 18.82 -5.75
N SER A 147 7.31 19.61 -6.49
CA SER A 147 6.92 20.13 -7.80
C SER A 147 6.97 19.03 -8.88
N LEU A 148 6.32 19.27 -10.02
CA LEU A 148 6.35 18.32 -11.14
C LEU A 148 7.76 18.11 -11.70
N ASP A 149 8.63 19.14 -11.69
CA ASP A 149 10.00 19.03 -12.15
C ASP A 149 10.84 18.14 -11.22
N GLU A 150 10.67 18.28 -9.90
CA GLU A 150 11.32 17.41 -8.91
C GLU A 150 10.86 15.96 -9.03
N ILE A 151 9.55 15.73 -9.26
CA ILE A 151 9.00 14.38 -9.51
C ILE A 151 9.62 13.79 -10.79
N ALA A 152 9.72 14.58 -11.86
CA ALA A 152 10.33 14.16 -13.12
C ALA A 152 11.81 13.80 -12.93
N GLU A 153 12.56 14.60 -12.14
CA GLU A 153 13.96 14.33 -11.80
C GLU A 153 14.10 13.02 -10.99
N ILE A 154 13.27 12.82 -9.97
CA ILE A 154 13.24 11.58 -9.19
C ILE A 154 13.02 10.41 -10.14
N ARG A 155 11.97 10.48 -10.98
CA ARG A 155 11.64 9.39 -11.92
C ARG A 155 12.78 9.09 -12.89
N ALA A 156 13.49 10.09 -13.37
CA ALA A 156 14.62 9.94 -14.31
C ALA A 156 15.85 9.25 -13.67
N LYS A 157 16.00 9.36 -12.34
CA LYS A 157 17.17 8.87 -11.60
C LYS A 157 16.91 7.60 -10.77
N THR A 158 15.68 7.14 -10.69
CA THR A 158 15.31 5.91 -9.98
C THR A 158 15.30 4.69 -10.92
N PRO A 159 15.42 3.46 -10.39
CA PRO A 159 15.27 2.23 -11.16
C PRO A 159 13.95 2.21 -11.96
N LYS A 160 13.98 1.59 -13.15
CA LYS A 160 12.83 1.59 -14.08
C LYS A 160 11.67 0.74 -13.59
N ASP A 161 11.95 -0.28 -12.83
CA ASP A 161 11.00 -1.22 -12.22
C ASP A 161 10.40 -0.71 -10.91
N LEU A 162 10.97 0.33 -10.28
CA LEU A 162 10.32 1.05 -9.19
C LEU A 162 9.15 1.89 -9.75
N GLU A 163 7.97 1.77 -9.15
CA GLU A 163 6.79 2.59 -9.44
C GLU A 163 6.67 3.80 -8.51
#